data_a51176fdc6c3f5ae36b312651993f507
#
_entry.id   a51176fdc6c3f5ae36b312651993f507
#
_cell.length_a   1.000
_cell.length_b   1.000
_cell.length_c   1.000
_cell.angle_alpha   90.00
_cell.angle_beta   90.00
_cell.angle_gamma   90.00
#
_symmetry.space_group_name_H-M   'P 1'
#
loop_
_entity.id
_entity.type
_entity.pdbx_description
1 polymer ?
#
loop_
_entity_poly.entity_id
_entity_poly.type
_entity_poly.pdbx_seq_one_letter_code
_entity_poly.pdbx_strand_id
1 'polypeptide(L)'
;MVREYIYEIPKSDVLEHCRDLLVKLDYEIDIYASETDILITKPIKIRRVLSRYDYIVFVQVTDRIEIYVAAESGWEESIFFKRGSESTVGGSSLNEKQSEDTLPLSLQKKILIPIHRSMIKQKFRPRKTI
;
A
#
# COMPACT_ATOMS: atom_id res chain seq x y z
N MET A 1 -10.61 7.38 5.20
CA MET A 1 -9.65 6.32 5.55
C MET A 1 -8.24 6.86 5.42
N VAL A 2 -7.44 6.66 6.45
CA VAL A 2 -6.09 7.23 6.47
C VAL A 2 -5.14 6.34 5.69
N ARG A 3 -4.43 6.91 4.72
CA ARG A 3 -3.43 6.21 3.91
C ARG A 3 -2.09 6.92 3.91
N GLU A 4 -2.01 8.10 4.51
CA GLU A 4 -0.79 8.90 4.55
C GLU A 4 -0.40 9.19 5.97
N TYR A 5 0.91 9.15 6.22
CA TYR A 5 1.45 9.38 7.56
C TYR A 5 2.66 10.31 7.47
N ILE A 6 2.82 11.11 8.51
CA ILE A 6 3.95 12.02 8.65
C ILE A 6 4.99 11.35 9.55
N TYR A 7 6.23 11.45 9.18
CA TYR A 7 7.33 10.89 9.95
C TYR A 7 8.28 11.99 10.44
N GLU A 8 8.94 11.72 11.56
CA GLU A 8 9.92 12.64 12.15
C GLU A 8 11.31 12.03 12.24
N ILE A 9 11.42 10.75 11.93
CA ILE A 9 12.73 10.07 11.88
C ILE A 9 13.39 10.34 10.52
N PRO A 10 14.69 10.07 10.36
CA PRO A 10 15.33 10.25 9.07
C PRO A 10 14.66 9.42 7.99
N LYS A 11 14.52 10.00 6.82
CA LYS A 11 13.87 9.34 5.69
C LYS A 11 14.49 7.97 5.37
N SER A 12 15.80 7.86 5.52
CA SER A 12 16.51 6.61 5.26
C SER A 12 16.08 5.46 6.17
N ASP A 13 15.50 5.78 7.32
CA ASP A 13 15.07 4.76 8.28
C ASP A 13 13.60 4.41 8.17
N VAL A 14 12.83 5.22 7.46
CA VAL A 14 11.37 5.07 7.43
C VAL A 14 10.95 3.76 6.79
N LEU A 15 11.53 3.41 5.66
CA LEU A 15 11.15 2.20 4.95
C LEU A 15 11.43 0.95 5.77
N GLU A 16 12.56 0.93 6.47
CA GLU A 16 12.90 -0.17 7.37
C GLU A 16 11.89 -0.31 8.50
N HIS A 17 11.48 0.80 9.10
CA HIS A 17 10.45 0.78 10.14
C HIS A 17 9.13 0.23 9.61
N CYS A 18 8.76 0.62 8.40
CA CYS A 18 7.53 0.10 7.78
C CYS A 18 7.63 -1.40 7.49
N ARG A 19 8.79 -1.85 7.02
CA ARG A 19 9.03 -3.28 6.81
C ARG A 19 8.86 -4.05 8.11
N ASP A 20 9.51 -3.61 9.17
CA ASP A 20 9.46 -4.31 10.45
C ASP A 20 8.02 -4.35 11.01
N LEU A 21 7.29 -3.28 10.84
CA LEU A 21 5.90 -3.19 11.23
C LEU A 21 5.05 -4.20 10.49
N LEU A 22 5.21 -4.29 9.18
CA LEU A 22 4.44 -5.24 8.38
C LEU A 22 4.82 -6.70 8.70
N VAL A 23 6.09 -6.97 8.93
CA VAL A 23 6.52 -8.31 9.33
C VAL A 23 5.89 -8.71 10.67
N LYS A 24 5.78 -7.80 11.61
CA LYS A 24 5.09 -8.06 12.87
C LYS A 24 3.60 -8.34 12.69
N LEU A 25 3.01 -7.85 11.63
CA LEU A 25 1.61 -8.10 11.29
C LEU A 25 1.45 -9.34 10.40
N ASP A 26 2.49 -10.17 10.31
CA ASP A 26 2.50 -11.41 9.56
C ASP A 26 2.52 -11.26 8.04
N TYR A 27 2.93 -10.11 7.54
CA TYR A 27 3.17 -9.92 6.12
C TYR A 27 4.56 -10.43 5.75
N GLU A 28 4.67 -11.05 4.59
CA GLU A 28 5.96 -11.37 4.00
C GLU A 28 6.31 -10.30 2.98
N ILE A 29 7.57 -9.91 2.95
CA ILE A 29 8.03 -8.86 2.05
C ILE A 29 8.47 -9.49 0.74
N ASP A 30 7.94 -8.97 -0.37
CA ASP A 30 8.33 -9.41 -1.70
C ASP A 30 9.40 -8.49 -2.29
N ILE A 31 9.15 -7.19 -2.26
CA ILE A 31 10.07 -6.21 -2.80
C ILE A 31 10.41 -5.19 -1.72
N TYR A 32 11.70 -5.00 -1.51
CA TYR A 32 12.23 -3.96 -0.62
C TYR A 32 13.27 -3.18 -1.38
N ALA A 33 12.85 -2.07 -1.95
CA ALA A 33 13.70 -1.26 -2.81
C ALA A 33 14.04 0.07 -2.12
N SER A 34 15.12 0.06 -1.36
CA SER A 34 15.53 1.24 -0.60
C SER A 34 15.94 2.40 -1.50
N GLU A 35 16.41 2.12 -2.71
CA GLU A 35 16.81 3.15 -3.67
C GLU A 35 15.66 3.97 -4.18
N THR A 36 14.48 3.36 -4.25
CA THR A 36 13.28 4.04 -4.74
C THR A 36 12.25 4.25 -3.64
N ASP A 37 12.59 3.89 -2.40
CA ASP A 37 11.72 4.04 -1.23
C ASP A 37 10.37 3.32 -1.39
N ILE A 38 10.42 2.10 -1.90
CA ILE A 38 9.23 1.29 -2.16
C ILE A 38 9.35 -0.06 -1.45
N LEU A 39 8.22 -0.49 -0.89
CA LEU A 39 8.08 -1.77 -0.24
C LEU A 39 6.78 -2.41 -0.70
N ILE A 40 6.84 -3.67 -1.11
CA ILE A 40 5.66 -4.41 -1.55
C ILE A 40 5.64 -5.75 -0.85
N THR A 41 4.50 -6.13 -0.31
CA THR A 41 4.34 -7.44 0.33
C THR A 41 3.99 -8.51 -0.68
N LYS A 42 4.24 -9.75 -0.29
CA LYS A 42 3.69 -10.89 -1.02
C LYS A 42 2.17 -10.92 -0.87
N PRO A 43 1.47 -11.52 -1.81
CA PRO A 43 0.01 -11.58 -1.74
C PRO A 43 -0.48 -12.32 -0.51
N ILE A 44 -1.55 -11.81 0.07
CA ILE A 44 -2.28 -12.47 1.15
C ILE A 44 -3.66 -12.83 0.64
N LYS A 45 -4.09 -14.04 0.96
CA LYS A 45 -5.34 -14.60 0.49
C LYS A 45 -6.43 -14.41 1.53
N ILE A 46 -7.53 -13.80 1.11
CA ILE A 46 -8.72 -13.71 1.94
C ILE A 46 -9.81 -14.53 1.27
N ARG A 47 -10.34 -15.50 2.00
CA ARG A 47 -11.43 -16.34 1.50
C ARG A 47 -12.75 -15.87 2.10
N ARG A 48 -13.74 -15.69 1.24
CA ARG A 48 -15.11 -15.44 1.63
C ARG A 48 -15.99 -16.53 1.03
N VAL A 49 -17.22 -16.63 1.51
CA VAL A 49 -18.15 -17.71 1.12
C VAL A 49 -18.30 -17.82 -0.40
N LEU A 50 -18.42 -16.70 -1.10
CA LEU A 50 -18.66 -16.68 -2.53
C LEU A 50 -17.51 -16.09 -3.34
N SER A 51 -16.45 -15.66 -2.70
CA SER A 51 -15.34 -15.01 -3.42
C SER A 51 -14.04 -15.13 -2.67
N ARG A 52 -12.98 -15.04 -3.44
CA ARG A 52 -11.64 -15.07 -2.92
C ARG A 52 -10.90 -13.81 -3.36
N TYR A 53 -10.22 -13.18 -2.42
CA TYR A 53 -9.42 -12.00 -2.70
C TYR A 53 -7.98 -12.26 -2.31
N ASP A 54 -7.08 -11.99 -3.24
CA ASP A 54 -5.65 -11.96 -2.96
C ASP A 54 -5.23 -10.50 -3.03
N TYR A 55 -4.56 -10.00 -1.98
CA TYR A 55 -4.19 -8.60 -1.93
C TYR A 55 -2.73 -8.41 -1.55
N ILE A 56 -2.19 -7.28 -1.94
CA ILE A 56 -0.84 -6.85 -1.53
C ILE A 56 -0.95 -5.52 -0.80
N VAL A 57 0.07 -5.24 0.02
CA VAL A 57 0.25 -3.92 0.62
C VAL A 57 1.46 -3.28 -0.04
N PHE A 58 1.28 -2.06 -0.50
CA PHE A 58 2.32 -1.28 -1.15
C PHE A 58 2.60 -0.05 -0.31
N VAL A 59 3.87 0.17 0.02
CA VAL A 59 4.30 1.33 0.80
C VAL A 59 5.28 2.14 -0.03
N GLN A 60 5.05 3.43 -0.12
CA GLN A 60 5.96 4.37 -0.76
C GLN A 60 6.28 5.50 0.20
N VAL A 61 7.55 5.85 0.29
CA VAL A 61 8.00 6.96 1.15
C VAL A 61 8.46 8.11 0.27
N THR A 62 7.81 9.24 0.43
CA THR A 62 8.18 10.49 -0.21
C THR A 62 8.45 11.49 0.91
N ASP A 63 7.85 12.67 0.89
CA ASP A 63 7.83 13.57 2.05
C ASP A 63 6.88 13.04 3.15
N ARG A 64 6.18 11.97 2.85
CA ARG A 64 5.25 11.29 3.75
C ARG A 64 5.26 9.79 3.44
N ILE A 65 4.67 9.01 4.31
CA ILE A 65 4.50 7.58 4.10
C ILE A 65 3.13 7.37 3.46
N GLU A 66 3.10 6.71 2.30
CA GLU A 66 1.87 6.38 1.61
C GLU A 66 1.66 4.87 1.62
N ILE A 67 0.49 4.43 2.06
CA ILE A 67 0.16 3.01 2.15
C ILE A 67 -1.06 2.73 1.27
N TYR A 68 -0.91 1.75 0.39
CA TYR A 68 -1.97 1.34 -0.51
C TYR A 68 -2.21 -0.15 -0.37
N VAL A 69 -3.46 -0.54 -0.57
CA VAL A 69 -3.87 -1.94 -0.62
C VAL A 69 -4.51 -2.18 -1.97
N ALA A 70 -4.09 -3.20 -2.67
CA ALA A 70 -4.59 -3.49 -4.00
C ALA A 70 -4.79 -4.98 -4.19
N ALA A 71 -5.71 -5.34 -5.08
CA ALA A 71 -5.85 -6.71 -5.51
C ALA A 71 -4.59 -7.15 -6.25
N GLU A 72 -4.17 -8.38 -6.02
CA GLU A 72 -2.94 -8.88 -6.64
C GLU A 72 -2.95 -8.75 -8.15
N SER A 73 -4.07 -9.03 -8.76
CA SER A 73 -4.18 -9.13 -10.21
C SER A 73 -3.97 -7.82 -10.96
N GLY A 74 -3.86 -6.71 -10.31
CA GLY A 74 -3.75 -5.44 -11.02
C GLY A 74 -2.66 -4.52 -10.51
N TRP A 75 -1.95 -4.91 -9.46
CA TRP A 75 -1.07 -3.97 -8.80
C TRP A 75 0.11 -3.52 -9.65
N GLU A 76 0.67 -4.41 -10.44
CA GLU A 76 1.83 -4.06 -11.26
C GLU A 76 1.48 -2.97 -12.28
N GLU A 77 0.37 -3.13 -12.95
CA GLU A 77 -0.08 -2.14 -13.92
C GLU A 77 -0.39 -0.80 -13.25
N SER A 78 -1.04 -0.84 -12.10
CA SER A 78 -1.35 0.38 -11.36
C SER A 78 -0.10 1.15 -10.98
N ILE A 79 0.94 0.45 -10.54
CA ILE A 79 2.20 1.09 -10.17
C ILE A 79 2.91 1.64 -11.39
N PHE A 80 2.94 0.90 -12.48
CA PHE A 80 3.54 1.36 -13.72
C PHE A 80 2.87 2.63 -14.23
N PHE A 81 1.56 2.68 -14.22
CA PHE A 81 0.85 3.87 -14.67
C PHE A 81 1.10 5.07 -13.79
N LYS A 82 1.24 4.87 -12.50
CA LYS A 82 1.58 5.97 -11.59
C LYS A 82 2.97 6.52 -11.85
N ARG A 83 3.91 5.67 -12.25
CA ARG A 83 5.29 6.07 -12.46
C ARG A 83 5.61 6.51 -13.87
N GLY A 84 5.07 5.79 -14.83
CA GLY A 84 5.35 6.02 -16.23
C GLY A 84 4.28 6.84 -16.91
N SER A 85 3.53 7.58 -16.17
CA SER A 85 2.30 8.22 -16.59
C SER A 85 2.41 9.09 -17.86
N GLU A 86 3.59 9.54 -18.18
CA GLU A 86 3.76 10.45 -19.30
C GLU A 86 3.41 9.84 -20.65
N SER A 87 3.38 8.55 -20.75
CA SER A 87 3.36 7.95 -22.07
C SER A 87 2.03 7.42 -22.54
N THR A 88 1.06 7.24 -21.68
CA THR A 88 -0.08 6.45 -22.08
C THR A 88 -1.36 7.22 -22.07
N VAL A 89 -1.91 7.36 -23.23
CA VAL A 89 -3.22 7.98 -23.42
C VAL A 89 -4.29 7.20 -22.64
N GLY A 90 -4.20 5.90 -22.62
CA GLY A 90 -5.15 5.08 -21.90
C GLY A 90 -4.83 4.83 -20.43
N GLY A 91 -3.75 5.40 -19.93
CA GLY A 91 -3.25 5.10 -18.61
C GLY A 91 -4.23 5.43 -17.50
N SER A 92 -4.87 6.57 -17.58
CA SER A 92 -5.82 6.97 -16.55
C SER A 92 -7.08 6.10 -16.57
N SER A 93 -7.55 5.74 -17.74
CA SER A 93 -8.70 4.82 -17.87
C SER A 93 -8.38 3.46 -17.28
N LEU A 94 -7.19 2.96 -17.54
CA LEU A 94 -6.75 1.69 -17.00
C LEU A 94 -6.63 1.76 -15.48
N ASN A 95 -6.11 2.85 -14.96
CA ASN A 95 -6.02 3.05 -13.53
C ASN A 95 -7.39 3.09 -12.86
N GLU A 96 -8.35 3.76 -13.48
CA GLU A 96 -9.70 3.79 -12.98
C GLU A 96 -10.33 2.40 -12.99
N LYS A 97 -10.13 1.64 -14.06
CA LYS A 97 -10.59 0.26 -14.13
C LYS A 97 -9.96 -0.58 -13.06
N GLN A 98 -8.65 -0.44 -12.84
CA GLN A 98 -7.97 -1.17 -11.79
C GLN A 98 -8.51 -0.81 -10.42
N SER A 99 -8.85 0.46 -10.22
CA SER A 99 -9.45 0.90 -8.97
C SER A 99 -10.82 0.26 -8.74
N GLU A 100 -11.60 0.13 -9.78
CA GLU A 100 -12.91 -0.51 -9.70
C GLU A 100 -12.80 -2.00 -9.43
N ASP A 101 -11.78 -2.65 -9.99
CA ASP A 101 -11.54 -4.07 -9.81
C ASP A 101 -10.76 -4.38 -8.53
N THR A 102 -10.39 -3.37 -7.78
CA THR A 102 -9.67 -3.57 -6.54
C THR A 102 -10.60 -4.07 -5.44
N LEU A 103 -10.04 -4.27 -4.28
CA LEU A 103 -10.77 -4.79 -3.14
C LEU A 103 -11.96 -3.90 -2.76
N PRO A 104 -13.08 -4.48 -2.34
CA PRO A 104 -14.18 -3.69 -1.80
C PRO A 104 -13.72 -2.78 -0.67
N LEU A 105 -14.34 -1.62 -0.56
CA LEU A 105 -13.95 -0.63 0.43
C LEU A 105 -14.01 -1.18 1.86
N SER A 106 -15.02 -1.97 2.17
CA SER A 106 -15.14 -2.60 3.49
C SER A 106 -13.95 -3.50 3.80
N LEU A 107 -13.45 -4.19 2.80
CA LEU A 107 -12.31 -5.07 2.96
C LEU A 107 -11.02 -4.27 3.11
N GLN A 108 -10.87 -3.20 2.34
CA GLN A 108 -9.73 -2.30 2.49
C GLN A 108 -9.64 -1.73 3.90
N LYS A 109 -10.77 -1.33 4.46
CA LYS A 109 -10.81 -0.83 5.83
C LYS A 109 -10.36 -1.89 6.82
N LYS A 110 -10.81 -3.12 6.65
CA LYS A 110 -10.43 -4.24 7.52
C LYS A 110 -8.92 -4.48 7.49
N ILE A 111 -8.32 -4.35 6.33
CA ILE A 111 -6.88 -4.54 6.15
C ILE A 111 -6.11 -3.37 6.75
N LEU A 112 -6.58 -2.15 6.54
CA LEU A 112 -5.85 -0.94 6.94
C LEU A 112 -5.94 -0.65 8.44
N ILE A 113 -6.97 -1.12 9.14
CA ILE A 113 -7.12 -0.84 10.57
C ILE A 113 -5.94 -1.35 11.40
N PRO A 114 -5.51 -2.62 11.30
CA PRO A 114 -4.35 -3.09 12.04
C PRO A 114 -3.06 -2.34 11.67
N ILE A 115 -2.89 -2.03 10.39
CA ILE A 115 -1.74 -1.26 9.92
C ILE A 115 -1.75 0.13 10.57
N HIS A 116 -2.91 0.78 10.55
CA HIS A 116 -3.06 2.10 11.17
C HIS A 116 -2.69 2.08 12.65
N ARG A 117 -3.20 1.11 13.39
CA ARG A 117 -2.88 0.98 14.81
C ARG A 117 -1.39 0.83 15.04
N SER A 118 -0.73 0.04 14.20
CA SER A 118 0.72 -0.16 14.32
C SER A 118 1.49 1.10 13.94
N MET A 119 1.03 1.84 12.94
CA MET A 119 1.66 3.11 12.58
C MET A 119 1.59 4.11 13.71
N ILE A 120 0.45 4.19 14.40
CA ILE A 120 0.30 5.07 15.55
C ILE A 120 1.24 4.66 16.68
N LYS A 121 1.39 3.37 16.93
CA LYS A 121 2.33 2.86 17.95
C LYS A 121 3.77 3.22 17.63
N GLN A 122 4.13 3.29 16.35
CA GLN A 122 5.45 3.70 15.91
C GLN A 122 5.61 5.23 15.89
N LYS A 123 4.60 5.95 16.36
CA LYS A 123 4.58 7.42 16.45
C LYS A 123 4.55 8.12 15.09
N PHE A 124 4.10 7.45 14.07
CA PHE A 124 3.79 8.09 12.80
C PHE A 124 2.42 8.75 12.91
N ARG A 125 2.33 10.00 12.47
CA ARG A 125 1.10 10.76 12.60
C ARG A 125 0.26 10.65 11.34
N PRO A 126 -1.03 10.29 11.45
CA PRO A 126 -1.89 10.21 10.29
C PRO A 126 -2.09 11.60 9.68
N ARG A 127 -2.03 11.65 8.36
CA ARG A 127 -2.34 12.86 7.60
C ARG A 127 -3.71 12.69 7.00
N LYS A 128 -4.63 13.60 7.34
CA LYS A 128 -5.96 13.55 6.77
C LYS A 128 -5.91 14.04 5.34
N THR A 129 -6.39 13.23 4.42
CA THR A 129 -6.63 13.65 3.05
C THR A 129 -7.99 14.30 2.99
N ILE A 130 -8.03 15.45 2.39
CA ILE A 130 -9.27 16.19 2.22
C ILE A 130 -9.99 15.69 0.99
#